data_e5f2df21d7ab425416b0aa421eb21516
#
_entry.id   e5f2df21d7ab425416b0aa421eb21516
#
_cell.length_a   1.000
_cell.length_b   1.000
_cell.length_c   1.000
_cell.angle_alpha   90.00
_cell.angle_beta   90.00
_cell.angle_gamma   90.00
#
_symmetry.space_group_name_H-M   'P 1'
#
loop_
_entity.id
_entity.type
_entity.pdbx_description
1 polymer ?
#
loop_
_entity_poly.entity_id
_entity_poly.type
_entity_poly.pdbx_seq_one_letter_code
_entity_poly.pdbx_strand_id
1 'polypeptide(L)'
;MKRGPNKVSTLILAATCVAMVPQAGMSVFAQSSADTTTVHKKSVGKRPASIQKQMQEMRQEFQQQQDEIDQLKQQLQNRDQQLQQAQDAAQQAQQTAQQAQAQVQAAQQSATQSNDAYTNLHQAVQNVQAQAEQAQQTATMAEQDQKQLKKVVTHPEEIYYKGVTISPKGSFLAAETVNRTAATGGGLNTAFTGVPLQYSAASQLSEFQGTGRQSRIAIKATGKLSDWTMTGYYEMDWLGTGITSNNNQSNSYVVRQRQLWADARMNNGWDFSGGQGWSLAAETTQGLTRGTEILPATIDPQYEAGFVWTRQYSFRVSKQIGDKFWLGASAENAETLNPAGSNLPTNLLIGSGGAGGGLYNPTANYSFNIAPDMIAKAAFEPAPGQHYEVFGIARFFRDRIYPTGASPFNNTVTGGGGGASARVTLDKKFVVGLKGLYGEGVGRYGSSTIADITLRPDATISPLHGFSALSTVELNPNKRLNIYLNYGGDYIGRDYTVVSGGKQVGYGVYTADMSGCRTEPASTAAFPGSDPATPGKCTNNNKDVQEFTAGYWYYIHIGAKGGLRQGIQYSNIRRDLWSGQGGTLNPGGGAHGNDNMVFTSFRYYLP
;
A
#
# COMPACT_ATOMS: atom_id res chain seq x y z
N MET A 1 -60.23 4.25 -16.19
CA MET A 1 -59.46 3.36 -15.28
C MET A 1 -58.16 4.02 -14.95
N LYS A 2 -58.02 4.51 -13.71
CA LYS A 2 -56.85 5.26 -13.23
C LYS A 2 -55.77 4.29 -12.74
N ARG A 3 -54.56 4.40 -13.27
CA ARG A 3 -53.36 3.78 -12.69
C ARG A 3 -52.56 4.85 -11.94
N GLY A 4 -52.35 4.66 -10.65
CA GLY A 4 -51.52 5.51 -9.81
C GLY A 4 -50.03 5.20 -9.97
N PRO A 5 -49.09 6.13 -9.65
CA PRO A 5 -47.69 5.94 -9.83
C PRO A 5 -47.03 5.24 -8.64
N ASN A 6 -46.22 4.25 -8.94
CA ASN A 6 -45.29 3.61 -8.01
C ASN A 6 -44.14 4.59 -7.66
N LYS A 7 -43.98 4.87 -6.40
CA LYS A 7 -42.83 5.60 -5.85
C LYS A 7 -41.63 4.64 -5.77
N VAL A 8 -40.66 4.84 -6.63
CA VAL A 8 -39.31 4.28 -6.46
C VAL A 8 -38.51 5.27 -5.63
N SER A 9 -38.20 4.89 -4.41
CA SER A 9 -37.30 5.67 -3.54
C SER A 9 -35.87 5.44 -3.95
N THR A 10 -35.28 6.45 -4.58
CA THR A 10 -33.86 6.49 -4.92
C THR A 10 -33.08 6.89 -3.67
N LEU A 11 -32.36 5.95 -3.09
CA LEU A 11 -31.41 6.22 -2.01
C LEU A 11 -30.07 6.64 -2.64
N ILE A 12 -29.86 7.96 -2.72
CA ILE A 12 -28.55 8.52 -3.07
C ILE A 12 -27.76 8.66 -1.77
N LEU A 13 -26.75 7.83 -1.59
CA LEU A 13 -25.79 7.96 -0.51
C LEU A 13 -24.70 8.95 -0.97
N ALA A 14 -24.88 10.22 -0.64
CA ALA A 14 -23.84 11.24 -0.78
C ALA A 14 -22.93 11.19 0.46
N ALA A 15 -21.76 10.62 0.32
CA ALA A 15 -20.70 10.71 1.32
C ALA A 15 -19.93 12.02 1.11
N THR A 16 -20.41 13.11 1.68
CA THR A 16 -19.66 14.36 1.82
C THR A 16 -19.03 14.41 3.20
N CYS A 17 -17.76 14.02 3.31
CA CYS A 17 -16.95 14.37 4.47
C CYS A 17 -16.43 15.80 4.28
N VAL A 18 -17.15 16.77 4.82
CA VAL A 18 -16.64 18.13 5.03
C VAL A 18 -15.94 18.14 6.38
N ALA A 19 -14.61 18.17 6.35
CA ALA A 19 -13.82 18.49 7.53
C ALA A 19 -13.78 20.02 7.68
N MET A 20 -14.60 20.56 8.58
CA MET A 20 -14.43 21.93 9.07
C MET A 20 -13.30 21.92 10.11
N VAL A 21 -12.19 22.53 9.77
CA VAL A 21 -11.15 22.92 10.72
C VAL A 21 -11.43 24.38 11.13
N PRO A 22 -11.59 24.69 12.41
CA PRO A 22 -11.64 26.08 12.84
C PRO A 22 -10.25 26.69 12.75
N GLN A 23 -10.13 27.78 12.00
CA GLN A 23 -8.95 28.64 12.01
C GLN A 23 -8.83 29.33 13.37
N ALA A 24 -7.91 28.87 14.18
CA ALA A 24 -7.36 29.68 15.26
C ALA A 24 -6.04 30.28 14.75
N GLY A 25 -6.05 31.58 14.55
CA GLY A 25 -4.86 32.31 14.17
C GLY A 25 -3.78 32.24 15.26
N MET A 26 -2.60 31.81 14.87
CA MET A 26 -1.39 32.01 15.65
C MET A 26 -0.42 32.86 14.83
N SER A 27 -0.18 34.03 15.36
CA SER A 27 0.79 35.01 14.90
C SER A 27 2.19 34.42 14.92
N VAL A 28 2.82 34.53 13.76
CA VAL A 28 4.26 34.26 13.57
C VAL A 28 5.06 35.37 14.25
N PHE A 29 5.84 35.05 15.26
CA PHE A 29 6.99 35.88 15.64
C PHE A 29 8.23 35.26 15.00
N ALA A 30 8.69 35.92 13.98
CA ALA A 30 10.05 35.78 13.49
C ALA A 30 10.95 36.64 14.38
N GLN A 31 11.91 36.03 15.04
CA GLN A 31 13.02 36.75 15.62
C GLN A 31 14.32 36.22 15.05
N SER A 32 14.86 37.03 14.16
CA SER A 32 16.26 36.97 13.77
C SER A 32 17.11 37.53 14.90
N SER A 33 18.19 36.88 15.25
CA SER A 33 19.32 37.56 15.87
C SER A 33 20.61 36.91 15.36
N ALA A 34 21.33 37.78 14.71
CA ALA A 34 22.70 37.56 14.27
C ALA A 34 23.67 37.82 15.43
N ASP A 35 24.80 37.13 15.30
CA ASP A 35 26.15 37.50 15.76
C ASP A 35 26.43 37.81 17.24
N THR A 36 27.32 37.08 17.81
CA THR A 36 28.70 37.55 18.04
C THR A 36 29.59 36.46 18.63
N THR A 37 30.70 36.28 17.97
CA THR A 37 31.89 35.54 18.35
C THR A 37 32.48 36.06 19.66
N THR A 38 32.78 35.20 20.62
CA THR A 38 33.94 35.38 21.49
C THR A 38 34.49 34.06 21.99
N VAL A 39 35.75 33.88 21.72
CA VAL A 39 36.64 32.82 22.19
C VAL A 39 36.96 33.04 23.66
N HIS A 40 36.80 32.03 24.52
CA HIS A 40 37.69 31.82 25.66
C HIS A 40 37.71 30.40 26.19
N LYS A 41 38.92 29.91 26.24
CA LYS A 41 39.62 28.86 27.01
C LYS A 41 38.85 28.00 28.03
N LYS A 42 39.14 26.68 27.82
CA LYS A 42 39.34 25.60 28.81
C LYS A 42 39.05 25.86 30.28
N SER A 43 38.18 25.04 30.85
CA SER A 43 38.45 24.34 32.11
C SER A 43 37.78 22.99 32.16
N VAL A 44 38.51 22.05 32.73
CA VAL A 44 38.20 20.61 32.90
C VAL A 44 37.16 20.44 34.01
N GLY A 45 36.23 19.49 33.79
CA GLY A 45 35.68 18.70 34.88
C GLY A 45 34.22 18.93 35.28
N LYS A 46 33.35 18.08 34.85
CA LYS A 46 32.47 17.20 35.65
C LYS A 46 31.39 16.58 34.79
N ARG A 47 31.39 15.27 34.66
CA ARG A 47 30.27 14.41 34.18
C ARG A 47 29.25 14.25 35.33
N PRO A 48 28.10 13.70 35.05
CA PRO A 48 26.94 14.14 34.25
C PRO A 48 25.68 14.22 35.12
N ALA A 49 25.09 15.40 35.23
CA ALA A 49 23.78 15.56 35.87
C ALA A 49 22.58 15.24 34.93
N SER A 50 22.83 15.01 33.64
CA SER A 50 21.74 14.89 32.67
C SER A 50 21.12 13.47 32.58
N ILE A 51 21.90 12.43 32.73
CA ILE A 51 21.39 11.05 32.64
C ILE A 51 20.58 10.64 33.89
N GLN A 52 21.01 11.09 35.05
CA GLN A 52 20.25 10.83 36.27
C GLN A 52 18.91 11.58 36.29
N LYS A 53 18.85 12.79 35.74
CA LYS A 53 17.62 13.56 35.64
C LYS A 53 16.64 12.89 34.64
N GLN A 54 17.12 12.48 33.47
CA GLN A 54 16.32 11.77 32.49
C GLN A 54 15.83 10.40 33.02
N MET A 55 16.65 9.68 33.77
CA MET A 55 16.21 8.44 34.43
C MET A 55 15.19 8.69 35.53
N GLN A 56 15.26 9.84 36.17
CA GLN A 56 14.32 10.23 37.24
C GLN A 56 12.98 10.66 36.62
N GLU A 57 13.01 11.42 35.53
CA GLU A 57 11.83 11.80 34.75
C GLU A 57 11.14 10.56 34.16
N MET A 58 11.90 9.63 33.59
CA MET A 58 11.36 8.37 33.05
C MET A 58 10.77 7.46 34.16
N ARG A 59 11.33 7.48 35.36
CA ARG A 59 10.74 6.77 36.51
C ARG A 59 9.45 7.43 36.98
N GLN A 60 9.37 8.76 36.95
CA GLN A 60 8.15 9.47 37.29
C GLN A 60 7.03 9.22 36.27
N GLU A 61 7.35 9.25 34.96
CA GLU A 61 6.38 8.89 33.93
C GLU A 61 5.91 7.43 34.06
N PHE A 62 6.82 6.52 34.39
CA PHE A 62 6.47 5.11 34.59
C PHE A 62 5.57 4.92 35.83
N GLN A 63 5.84 5.66 36.89
CA GLN A 63 5.01 5.66 38.10
C GLN A 63 3.62 6.23 37.77
N GLN A 64 3.56 7.33 37.04
CA GLN A 64 2.31 7.97 36.63
C GLN A 64 1.44 7.05 35.76
N GLN A 65 2.06 6.32 34.82
CA GLN A 65 1.37 5.32 34.01
C GLN A 65 0.90 4.13 34.86
N GLN A 66 1.66 3.74 35.86
CA GLN A 66 1.27 2.66 36.77
C GLN A 66 0.08 3.06 37.64
N ASP A 67 0.09 4.31 38.14
CA ASP A 67 -1.01 4.86 38.92
C ASP A 67 -2.29 5.00 38.09
N GLU A 68 -2.14 5.38 36.81
CA GLU A 68 -3.26 5.46 35.87
C GLU A 68 -3.87 4.08 35.54
N ILE A 69 -3.02 3.06 35.38
CA ILE A 69 -3.45 1.67 35.22
C ILE A 69 -4.19 1.18 36.47
N ASP A 70 -3.72 1.52 37.64
CA ASP A 70 -4.36 1.09 38.89
C ASP A 70 -5.67 1.84 39.13
N GLN A 71 -5.77 3.12 38.76
CA GLN A 71 -7.03 3.86 38.71
C GLN A 71 -8.04 3.25 37.73
N LEU A 72 -7.58 2.88 36.52
CA LEU A 72 -8.43 2.21 35.53
C LEU A 72 -8.94 0.85 36.02
N LYS A 73 -8.08 0.07 36.70
CA LYS A 73 -8.50 -1.20 37.35
C LYS A 73 -9.56 -0.98 38.43
N GLN A 74 -9.38 0.07 39.22
CA GLN A 74 -10.35 0.41 40.28
C GLN A 74 -11.69 0.88 39.69
N GLN A 75 -11.64 1.66 38.61
CA GLN A 75 -12.85 2.02 37.84
C GLN A 75 -13.54 0.79 37.24
N LEU A 76 -12.77 -0.17 36.73
CA LEU A 76 -13.30 -1.41 36.20
C LEU A 76 -14.04 -2.22 37.29
N GLN A 77 -13.44 -2.36 38.48
CA GLN A 77 -14.08 -3.03 39.61
C GLN A 77 -15.37 -2.34 40.07
N ASN A 78 -15.35 -1.00 40.12
CA ASN A 78 -16.56 -0.25 40.49
C ASN A 78 -17.67 -0.41 39.44
N ARG A 79 -17.31 -0.47 38.16
CA ARG A 79 -18.27 -0.71 37.07
C ARG A 79 -18.78 -2.16 37.05
N ASP A 80 -17.96 -3.15 37.42
CA ASP A 80 -18.39 -4.54 37.60
C ASP A 80 -19.46 -4.65 38.70
N GLN A 81 -19.28 -3.93 39.81
CA GLN A 81 -20.27 -3.85 40.88
C GLN A 81 -21.57 -3.16 40.43
N GLN A 82 -21.47 -2.07 39.66
CA GLN A 82 -22.64 -1.38 39.11
C GLN A 82 -23.39 -2.27 38.09
N LEU A 83 -22.68 -3.04 37.28
CA LEU A 83 -23.29 -3.97 36.34
C LEU A 83 -24.08 -5.06 37.07
N GLN A 84 -23.47 -5.63 38.13
CA GLN A 84 -24.13 -6.65 38.97
C GLN A 84 -25.38 -6.09 39.60
N GLN A 85 -25.32 -4.87 40.17
CA GLN A 85 -26.48 -4.20 40.76
C GLN A 85 -27.59 -3.91 39.72
N ALA A 86 -27.20 -3.51 38.49
CA ALA A 86 -28.17 -3.27 37.42
C ALA A 86 -28.81 -4.57 36.92
N GLN A 87 -28.06 -5.67 36.86
CA GLN A 87 -28.63 -6.98 36.52
C GLN A 87 -29.57 -7.51 37.58
N ASP A 88 -29.21 -7.37 38.86
CA ASP A 88 -30.07 -7.77 39.99
C ASP A 88 -31.34 -6.94 40.01
N ALA A 89 -31.25 -5.61 39.76
CA ALA A 89 -32.42 -4.73 39.67
C ALA A 89 -33.33 -5.08 38.49
N ALA A 90 -32.77 -5.44 37.33
CA ALA A 90 -33.54 -5.89 36.17
C ALA A 90 -34.25 -7.22 36.43
N GLN A 91 -33.60 -8.17 37.11
CA GLN A 91 -34.27 -9.42 37.51
C GLN A 91 -35.38 -9.21 38.52
N GLN A 92 -35.15 -8.36 39.54
CA GLN A 92 -36.22 -7.99 40.49
C GLN A 92 -37.39 -7.30 39.83
N ALA A 93 -37.14 -6.36 38.92
CA ALA A 93 -38.18 -5.69 38.16
C ALA A 93 -38.99 -6.66 37.29
N GLN A 94 -38.31 -7.65 36.67
CA GLN A 94 -38.95 -8.68 35.85
C GLN A 94 -39.82 -9.64 36.72
N GLN A 95 -39.33 -10.03 37.89
CA GLN A 95 -40.11 -10.84 38.85
C GLN A 95 -41.34 -10.06 39.37
N THR A 96 -41.16 -8.78 39.67
CA THR A 96 -42.26 -7.91 40.12
C THR A 96 -43.32 -7.73 39.04
N ALA A 97 -42.90 -7.59 37.77
CA ALA A 97 -43.80 -7.51 36.63
C ALA A 97 -44.58 -8.82 36.42
N GLN A 98 -43.95 -9.99 36.59
CA GLN A 98 -44.66 -11.27 36.53
C GLN A 98 -45.62 -11.47 37.68
N GLN A 99 -45.26 -11.07 38.89
CA GLN A 99 -46.18 -11.09 40.05
C GLN A 99 -47.38 -10.15 39.87
N ALA A 100 -47.14 -8.93 39.36
CA ALA A 100 -48.18 -8.00 39.03
C ALA A 100 -49.11 -8.52 37.94
N GLN A 101 -48.58 -9.18 36.91
CA GLN A 101 -49.37 -9.83 35.87
C GLN A 101 -50.25 -10.98 36.42
N ALA A 102 -49.71 -11.80 37.33
CA ALA A 102 -50.46 -12.85 38.00
C ALA A 102 -51.59 -12.26 38.89
N GLN A 103 -51.31 -11.14 39.58
CA GLN A 103 -52.33 -10.43 40.36
C GLN A 103 -53.42 -9.80 39.48
N VAL A 104 -53.09 -9.27 38.31
CA VAL A 104 -54.07 -8.77 37.32
C VAL A 104 -54.97 -9.92 36.84
N GLN A 105 -54.41 -11.10 36.55
CA GLN A 105 -55.18 -12.26 36.13
C GLN A 105 -56.12 -12.76 37.25
N ALA A 106 -55.65 -12.75 38.51
CA ALA A 106 -56.46 -13.09 39.66
C ALA A 106 -57.57 -12.04 39.93
N ALA A 107 -57.23 -10.74 39.74
CA ALA A 107 -58.20 -9.64 39.86
C ALA A 107 -59.25 -9.65 38.75
N GLN A 108 -58.89 -10.09 37.54
CA GLN A 108 -59.87 -10.27 36.45
C GLN A 108 -60.92 -11.37 36.76
N GLN A 109 -60.54 -12.39 37.51
CA GLN A 109 -61.47 -13.42 37.94
C GLN A 109 -62.41 -12.96 39.09
N SER A 110 -62.00 -11.93 39.83
CA SER A 110 -62.79 -11.34 40.93
C SER A 110 -63.45 -9.99 40.54
N ALA A 111 -63.31 -9.51 39.32
CA ALA A 111 -63.71 -8.16 38.89
C ALA A 111 -65.16 -8.05 38.45
N THR A 112 -66.08 -8.28 39.36
CA THR A 112 -67.44 -7.70 39.30
C THR A 112 -67.59 -6.47 40.21
N GLN A 113 -66.53 -6.03 40.91
CA GLN A 113 -66.57 -4.85 41.80
C GLN A 113 -65.17 -4.12 41.82
N SER A 114 -65.03 -3.13 41.05
CA SER A 114 -64.29 -1.85 41.12
C SER A 114 -63.38 -1.57 39.93
N ASN A 115 -63.87 -0.76 39.03
CA ASN A 115 -63.16 -0.25 37.82
C ASN A 115 -61.97 0.62 38.17
N ASP A 116 -61.87 1.23 39.31
CA ASP A 116 -60.79 2.14 39.74
C ASP A 116 -59.55 1.38 40.20
N ALA A 117 -59.70 0.22 40.85
CA ALA A 117 -58.57 -0.63 41.28
C ALA A 117 -57.89 -1.28 40.09
N TYR A 118 -58.63 -1.65 39.04
CA TYR A 118 -58.15 -2.22 37.82
C TYR A 118 -57.27 -1.22 37.02
N THR A 119 -57.73 0.05 36.91
CA THR A 119 -56.97 1.10 36.22
C THR A 119 -55.64 1.43 36.91
N ASN A 120 -55.65 1.52 38.24
CA ASN A 120 -54.44 1.79 39.03
C ASN A 120 -53.44 0.63 38.94
N LEU A 121 -53.91 -0.64 38.95
CA LEU A 121 -53.04 -1.81 38.81
C LEU A 121 -52.45 -1.91 37.42
N HIS A 122 -53.23 -1.62 36.37
CA HIS A 122 -52.75 -1.62 34.99
C HIS A 122 -51.69 -0.53 34.77
N GLN A 123 -51.85 0.64 35.34
CA GLN A 123 -50.89 1.73 35.30
C GLN A 123 -49.60 1.38 36.07
N ALA A 124 -49.70 0.68 37.20
CA ALA A 124 -48.54 0.20 37.95
C ALA A 124 -47.74 -0.88 37.17
N VAL A 125 -48.41 -1.81 36.48
CA VAL A 125 -47.79 -2.82 35.62
C VAL A 125 -47.04 -2.17 34.46
N GLN A 126 -47.65 -1.18 33.77
CA GLN A 126 -46.99 -0.43 32.69
C GLN A 126 -45.74 0.31 33.18
N ASN A 127 -45.80 0.93 34.37
CA ASN A 127 -44.65 1.62 34.96
C ASN A 127 -43.51 0.65 35.30
N VAL A 128 -43.84 -0.54 35.85
CA VAL A 128 -42.82 -1.59 36.15
C VAL A 128 -42.21 -2.16 34.87
N GLN A 129 -43.02 -2.35 33.81
CA GLN A 129 -42.49 -2.79 32.51
C GLN A 129 -41.53 -1.75 31.91
N ALA A 130 -41.89 -0.45 31.92
CA ALA A 130 -41.03 0.62 31.44
C ALA A 130 -39.72 0.71 32.25
N GLN A 131 -39.77 0.52 33.58
CA GLN A 131 -38.57 0.48 34.43
C GLN A 131 -37.69 -0.75 34.13
N ALA A 132 -38.29 -1.91 33.87
CA ALA A 132 -37.56 -3.12 33.51
C ALA A 132 -36.83 -2.97 32.15
N GLU A 133 -37.50 -2.37 31.14
CA GLU A 133 -36.87 -2.06 29.84
C GLU A 133 -35.74 -1.06 29.99
N GLN A 134 -35.92 -0.02 30.81
CA GLN A 134 -34.88 0.97 31.07
C GLN A 134 -33.67 0.35 31.81
N ALA A 135 -33.91 -0.52 32.80
CA ALA A 135 -32.84 -1.26 33.50
C ALA A 135 -32.08 -2.19 32.54
N GLN A 136 -32.80 -2.88 31.66
CA GLN A 136 -32.18 -3.76 30.65
C GLN A 136 -31.36 -2.97 29.64
N GLN A 137 -31.81 -1.80 29.20
CA GLN A 137 -31.01 -0.91 28.34
C GLN A 137 -29.73 -0.43 29.06
N THR A 138 -29.86 -0.04 30.33
CA THR A 138 -28.72 0.40 31.15
C THR A 138 -27.72 -0.70 31.36
N ALA A 139 -28.17 -1.93 31.65
CA ALA A 139 -27.28 -3.10 31.77
C ALA A 139 -26.54 -3.42 30.46
N THR A 140 -27.24 -3.32 29.32
CA THR A 140 -26.63 -3.53 28.00
C THR A 140 -25.57 -2.48 27.70
N MET A 141 -25.83 -1.20 28.00
CA MET A 141 -24.84 -0.12 27.85
C MET A 141 -23.62 -0.33 28.76
N ALA A 142 -23.85 -0.70 30.03
CA ALA A 142 -22.76 -0.98 30.97
C ALA A 142 -21.89 -2.18 30.53
N GLU A 143 -22.49 -3.22 29.96
CA GLU A 143 -21.75 -4.35 29.38
C GLU A 143 -20.90 -3.95 28.15
N GLN A 144 -21.44 -3.07 27.30
CA GLN A 144 -20.68 -2.55 26.16
C GLN A 144 -19.51 -1.69 26.62
N ASP A 145 -19.72 -0.81 27.59
CA ASP A 145 -18.66 0.02 28.17
C ASP A 145 -17.57 -0.82 28.86
N GLN A 146 -17.95 -1.87 29.59
CA GLN A 146 -17.01 -2.82 30.19
C GLN A 146 -16.17 -3.54 29.14
N LYS A 147 -16.79 -4.00 28.04
CA LYS A 147 -16.07 -4.61 26.91
C LYS A 147 -15.09 -3.63 26.29
N GLN A 148 -15.43 -2.34 26.20
CA GLN A 148 -14.52 -1.30 25.70
C GLN A 148 -13.38 -1.04 26.67
N LEU A 149 -13.63 -0.88 27.98
CA LEU A 149 -12.59 -0.72 29.00
C LEU A 149 -11.62 -1.93 29.04
N LYS A 150 -12.15 -3.15 28.96
CA LYS A 150 -11.31 -4.34 28.81
C LYS A 150 -10.39 -4.27 27.61
N LYS A 151 -10.88 -3.80 26.44
CA LYS A 151 -10.05 -3.64 25.24
C LYS A 151 -8.94 -2.61 25.45
N VAL A 152 -9.24 -1.46 26.03
CA VAL A 152 -8.23 -0.41 26.33
C VAL A 152 -7.14 -0.93 27.26
N VAL A 153 -7.49 -1.76 28.27
CA VAL A 153 -6.51 -2.34 29.20
C VAL A 153 -5.69 -3.46 28.55
N THR A 154 -6.30 -4.24 27.64
CA THR A 154 -5.61 -5.36 26.97
C THR A 154 -4.84 -4.95 25.72
N HIS A 155 -5.24 -3.85 25.07
CA HIS A 155 -4.63 -3.30 23.85
C HIS A 155 -4.40 -1.80 24.00
N PRO A 156 -3.46 -1.38 24.87
CA PRO A 156 -3.19 0.04 25.11
C PRO A 156 -2.62 0.78 23.88
N GLU A 157 -2.21 0.03 22.86
CA GLU A 157 -1.75 0.54 21.56
C GLU A 157 -2.88 0.98 20.63
N GLU A 158 -4.15 0.75 20.99
CA GLU A 158 -5.33 1.09 20.18
C GLU A 158 -6.16 2.18 20.85
N ILE A 159 -6.69 3.08 20.05
CA ILE A 159 -7.64 4.13 20.49
C ILE A 159 -9.05 3.66 20.18
N TYR A 160 -9.91 3.65 21.19
CA TYR A 160 -11.32 3.30 21.06
C TYR A 160 -12.20 4.55 21.14
N TYR A 161 -12.89 4.86 20.05
CA TYR A 161 -13.77 6.03 19.99
C TYR A 161 -15.09 5.68 19.33
N LYS A 162 -16.20 5.82 20.09
CA LYS A 162 -17.59 5.57 19.60
C LYS A 162 -17.76 4.24 18.85
N GLY A 163 -17.15 3.16 19.34
CA GLY A 163 -17.25 1.83 18.73
C GLY A 163 -16.27 1.58 17.58
N VAL A 164 -15.44 2.56 17.24
CA VAL A 164 -14.37 2.45 16.25
C VAL A 164 -13.04 2.22 16.96
N THR A 165 -12.29 1.23 16.50
CA THR A 165 -10.90 0.98 16.92
C THR A 165 -9.97 1.67 15.94
N ILE A 166 -9.08 2.52 16.43
CA ILE A 166 -8.07 3.24 15.65
C ILE A 166 -6.69 2.78 16.12
N SER A 167 -5.83 2.34 15.20
CA SER A 167 -4.48 1.88 15.50
C SER A 167 -3.45 2.44 14.51
N PRO A 168 -2.19 2.65 14.94
CA PRO A 168 -1.09 3.07 14.06
C PRO A 168 -0.46 1.90 13.29
N LYS A 169 -1.15 0.77 13.21
CA LYS A 169 -0.65 -0.48 12.63
C LYS A 169 -0.16 -0.30 11.19
N GLY A 170 1.09 -0.66 10.94
CA GLY A 170 1.77 -0.46 9.66
C GLY A 170 2.78 0.70 9.67
N SER A 171 2.82 1.48 10.77
CA SER A 171 3.78 2.57 10.95
C SER A 171 5.15 2.06 11.38
N PHE A 172 6.20 2.66 10.83
CA PHE A 172 7.57 2.43 11.28
C PHE A 172 8.48 3.63 10.96
N LEU A 173 9.51 3.80 11.75
CA LEU A 173 10.61 4.72 11.50
C LEU A 173 11.81 3.92 11.01
N ALA A 174 12.48 4.39 9.95
CA ALA A 174 13.59 3.71 9.30
C ALA A 174 14.82 4.61 9.22
N ALA A 175 15.99 4.00 9.44
CA ALA A 175 17.29 4.54 9.07
C ALA A 175 17.96 3.50 8.18
N GLU A 176 18.25 3.86 6.93
CA GLU A 176 18.65 2.92 5.90
C GLU A 176 19.79 3.45 5.07
N THR A 177 20.65 2.55 4.61
CA THR A 177 21.76 2.88 3.72
C THR A 177 21.80 1.93 2.54
N VAL A 178 22.38 2.40 1.45
CA VAL A 178 22.76 1.58 0.31
C VAL A 178 24.16 1.95 -0.13
N ASN A 179 24.96 0.93 -0.46
CA ASN A 179 26.24 1.05 -1.15
C ASN A 179 26.11 0.30 -2.48
N ARG A 180 26.45 0.96 -3.60
CA ARG A 180 26.31 0.45 -4.96
C ARG A 180 27.62 0.50 -5.71
N THR A 181 27.75 -0.45 -6.64
CA THR A 181 28.92 -0.47 -7.56
C THR A 181 28.75 0.44 -8.77
N ALA A 182 27.53 0.87 -9.08
CA ALA A 182 27.24 1.82 -10.15
C ALA A 182 26.42 3.01 -9.64
N ALA A 183 26.78 4.23 -10.03
CA ALA A 183 26.11 5.43 -9.59
C ALA A 183 24.78 5.65 -10.32
N THR A 184 23.67 5.49 -9.63
CA THR A 184 22.31 5.65 -10.19
C THR A 184 21.67 6.96 -9.81
N GLY A 185 22.15 7.62 -8.75
CA GLY A 185 21.53 8.83 -8.18
C GLY A 185 20.13 8.61 -7.59
N GLY A 186 19.64 7.37 -7.52
CA GLY A 186 18.25 7.02 -7.19
C GLY A 186 17.91 6.94 -5.69
N GLY A 187 18.86 7.25 -4.81
CA GLY A 187 18.67 7.06 -3.37
C GLY A 187 18.68 5.56 -3.01
N LEU A 188 17.83 5.14 -2.07
CA LEU A 188 17.73 3.73 -1.69
C LEU A 188 17.09 2.87 -2.79
N ASN A 189 16.27 3.44 -3.63
CA ASN A 189 15.47 2.71 -4.61
C ASN A 189 16.35 2.04 -5.67
N THR A 190 16.04 0.81 -6.02
CA THR A 190 16.68 0.10 -7.15
C THR A 190 16.32 0.78 -8.47
N ALA A 191 17.32 1.01 -9.31
CA ALA A 191 17.17 1.78 -10.54
C ALA A 191 16.98 0.88 -11.77
N PHE A 192 16.06 -0.04 -11.80
CA PHE A 192 15.77 -1.02 -12.85
C PHE A 192 16.27 -0.67 -14.28
N THR A 193 15.46 0.06 -15.04
CA THR A 193 15.83 0.52 -16.41
C THR A 193 16.83 1.68 -16.41
N GLY A 194 17.15 2.24 -15.25
CA GLY A 194 18.18 3.27 -15.03
C GLY A 194 19.53 2.71 -14.57
N VAL A 195 19.67 1.39 -14.40
CA VAL A 195 20.99 0.78 -14.12
C VAL A 195 21.95 1.16 -15.23
N PRO A 196 23.11 1.79 -14.91
CA PRO A 196 24.07 2.22 -15.90
C PRO A 196 24.58 1.05 -16.74
N LEU A 197 24.60 1.23 -18.06
CA LEU A 197 25.19 0.25 -18.96
C LEU A 197 26.69 0.17 -18.76
N GLN A 198 27.26 -1.01 -18.91
CA GLN A 198 28.70 -1.22 -18.86
C GLN A 198 29.41 -0.24 -19.83
N TYR A 199 30.52 0.32 -19.43
CA TYR A 199 31.27 1.39 -20.12
C TYR A 199 30.61 2.79 -20.11
N SER A 200 29.51 2.98 -19.47
CA SER A 200 29.05 4.34 -19.17
C SER A 200 29.86 4.99 -18.05
N ALA A 201 29.93 6.31 -17.99
CA ALA A 201 30.64 7.01 -16.93
C ALA A 201 30.11 6.63 -15.53
N ALA A 202 28.79 6.52 -15.40
CA ALA A 202 28.13 6.17 -14.13
C ALA A 202 28.42 4.72 -13.68
N SER A 203 28.70 3.80 -14.62
CA SER A 203 29.07 2.42 -14.28
C SER A 203 30.47 2.30 -13.69
N GLN A 204 31.29 3.34 -13.82
CA GLN A 204 32.65 3.40 -13.28
C GLN A 204 32.73 4.02 -11.87
N LEU A 205 31.60 4.45 -11.35
CA LEU A 205 31.50 5.15 -10.06
C LEU A 205 30.65 4.33 -9.09
N SER A 206 31.17 4.10 -7.90
CA SER A 206 30.38 3.61 -6.78
C SER A 206 29.68 4.76 -6.07
N GLU A 207 28.55 4.49 -5.44
CA GLU A 207 27.88 5.47 -4.59
C GLU A 207 27.45 4.90 -3.24
N PHE A 208 27.45 5.75 -2.23
CA PHE A 208 26.87 5.48 -0.92
C PHE A 208 25.82 6.51 -0.59
N GLN A 209 24.65 6.05 -0.14
CA GLN A 209 23.56 6.93 0.28
C GLN A 209 22.91 6.42 1.56
N GLY A 210 22.51 7.37 2.43
CA GLY A 210 21.74 7.11 3.63
C GLY A 210 20.42 7.88 3.60
N THR A 211 19.33 7.28 4.10
CA THR A 211 18.01 7.90 4.08
C THR A 211 17.10 7.42 5.19
N GLY A 212 16.14 8.28 5.59
CA GLY A 212 14.98 7.92 6.41
C GLY A 212 13.65 7.96 5.66
N ARG A 213 13.67 8.19 4.34
CA ARG A 213 12.47 8.43 3.50
C ARG A 213 11.51 7.25 3.44
N GLN A 214 11.99 6.04 3.70
CA GLN A 214 11.18 4.82 3.75
C GLN A 214 10.32 4.73 5.01
N SER A 215 10.58 5.57 6.02
CA SER A 215 9.73 5.69 7.20
C SER A 215 8.28 5.86 6.79
N ARG A 216 7.38 5.29 7.56
CA ARG A 216 5.96 5.22 7.21
C ARG A 216 5.09 5.56 8.40
N ILE A 217 4.04 6.31 8.16
CA ILE A 217 2.95 6.51 9.11
C ILE A 217 1.68 5.94 8.48
N ALA A 218 0.99 5.11 9.26
CA ALA A 218 -0.27 4.52 8.86
C ALA A 218 -1.29 4.64 9.99
N ILE A 219 -2.56 4.76 9.62
CA ILE A 219 -3.70 4.78 10.52
C ILE A 219 -4.73 3.81 9.97
N LYS A 220 -5.12 2.83 10.79
CA LYS A 220 -6.21 1.91 10.51
C LYS A 220 -7.36 2.17 11.45
N ALA A 221 -8.56 2.40 10.93
CA ALA A 221 -9.80 2.54 11.70
C ALA A 221 -10.72 1.39 11.35
N THR A 222 -11.23 0.65 12.34
CA THR A 222 -12.15 -0.48 12.13
C THR A 222 -13.33 -0.38 13.07
N GLY A 223 -14.54 -0.53 12.53
CA GLY A 223 -15.79 -0.52 13.30
C GLY A 223 -16.78 -1.54 12.77
N LYS A 224 -17.75 -1.94 13.60
CA LYS A 224 -18.87 -2.79 13.19
C LYS A 224 -20.14 -1.97 13.06
N LEU A 225 -20.85 -2.16 11.97
CA LEU A 225 -22.18 -1.59 11.72
C LEU A 225 -23.12 -2.74 11.33
N SER A 226 -23.91 -3.24 12.29
CA SER A 226 -24.73 -4.44 12.11
C SER A 226 -23.88 -5.63 11.58
N ASP A 227 -24.22 -6.17 10.42
CA ASP A 227 -23.55 -7.29 9.78
C ASP A 227 -22.30 -6.91 8.98
N TRP A 228 -21.91 -5.63 9.00
CA TRP A 228 -20.76 -5.12 8.27
C TRP A 228 -19.59 -4.86 9.21
N THR A 229 -18.40 -5.20 8.75
CA THR A 229 -17.15 -4.67 9.30
C THR A 229 -16.63 -3.61 8.36
N MET A 230 -16.56 -2.38 8.84
CA MET A 230 -16.04 -1.23 8.08
C MET A 230 -14.59 -0.99 8.46
N THR A 231 -13.72 -0.83 7.47
CA THR A 231 -12.31 -0.51 7.68
C THR A 231 -11.93 0.69 6.84
N GLY A 232 -11.28 1.68 7.44
CA GLY A 232 -10.58 2.75 6.76
C GLY A 232 -9.07 2.61 6.98
N TYR A 233 -8.27 2.89 5.97
CA TYR A 233 -6.82 2.82 6.06
C TYR A 233 -6.18 4.00 5.34
N TYR A 234 -5.24 4.65 6.01
CA TYR A 234 -4.40 5.70 5.45
C TYR A 234 -2.93 5.38 5.71
N GLU A 235 -2.08 5.54 4.69
CA GLU A 235 -0.64 5.29 4.76
C GLU A 235 0.12 6.34 3.95
N MET A 236 1.19 6.89 4.54
CA MET A 236 2.08 7.85 3.91
C MET A 236 3.56 7.54 4.20
N ASP A 237 4.44 8.00 3.30
CA ASP A 237 5.90 8.00 3.45
C ASP A 237 6.50 9.36 3.02
N TRP A 238 7.83 9.48 3.04
CA TRP A 238 8.55 10.70 2.63
C TRP A 238 9.25 10.57 1.29
N LEU A 239 8.73 9.71 0.40
CA LEU A 239 9.25 9.53 -0.97
C LEU A 239 8.54 10.44 -2.00
N GLY A 240 7.77 11.43 -1.55
CA GLY A 240 7.19 12.44 -2.41
C GLY A 240 8.24 13.34 -3.05
N THR A 241 7.90 13.90 -4.22
CA THR A 241 8.68 14.91 -4.92
C THR A 241 8.01 16.27 -4.79
N GLY A 242 8.79 17.34 -4.66
CA GLY A 242 8.29 18.70 -4.59
C GLY A 242 9.43 19.70 -4.53
N ILE A 243 9.12 20.98 -4.76
CA ILE A 243 10.11 22.07 -4.79
C ILE A 243 10.89 22.26 -3.49
N THR A 244 10.34 21.79 -2.37
CA THR A 244 10.99 21.85 -1.06
C THR A 244 11.85 20.65 -0.73
N SER A 245 11.78 19.58 -1.54
CA SER A 245 12.61 18.38 -1.34
C SER A 245 14.02 18.66 -1.79
N ASN A 246 15.00 18.51 -0.88
CA ASN A 246 16.41 18.70 -1.18
C ASN A 246 17.29 17.86 -0.25
N ASN A 247 18.52 17.63 -0.68
CA ASN A 247 19.55 16.89 0.07
C ASN A 247 20.75 17.79 0.44
N ASN A 248 20.67 19.10 0.27
CA ASN A 248 21.83 19.98 0.47
C ASN A 248 22.25 20.03 1.94
N GLN A 249 21.40 20.59 2.77
CA GLN A 249 21.70 20.76 4.21
C GLN A 249 20.69 20.09 5.12
N SER A 250 19.41 20.18 4.79
CA SER A 250 18.32 19.78 5.69
C SER A 250 17.75 18.39 5.40
N ASN A 251 18.11 17.75 4.28
CA ASN A 251 17.46 16.51 3.82
C ASN A 251 15.92 16.61 3.92
N SER A 252 15.36 17.72 3.45
CA SER A 252 13.94 17.99 3.48
C SER A 252 13.21 17.17 2.43
N TYR A 253 12.16 16.45 2.84
CA TYR A 253 11.40 15.57 1.98
C TYR A 253 9.91 15.86 2.08
N VAL A 254 9.18 15.61 0.98
CA VAL A 254 7.74 15.79 0.90
C VAL A 254 7.02 14.49 1.17
N VAL A 255 5.94 14.58 1.93
CA VAL A 255 5.06 13.46 2.23
C VAL A 255 4.36 12.99 0.96
N ARG A 256 4.27 11.66 0.76
CA ARG A 256 3.54 11.01 -0.32
C ARG A 256 2.42 10.15 0.25
N GLN A 257 1.19 10.34 -0.24
CA GLN A 257 0.11 9.39 0.00
C GLN A 257 0.45 8.06 -0.68
N ARG A 258 0.54 6.99 0.10
CA ARG A 258 0.76 5.63 -0.41
C ARG A 258 -0.55 4.91 -0.63
N GLN A 259 -1.36 4.85 0.40
CA GLN A 259 -2.66 4.21 0.39
C GLN A 259 -3.69 5.08 1.09
N LEU A 260 -4.89 5.11 0.56
CA LEU A 260 -6.08 5.72 1.17
C LEU A 260 -7.29 4.95 0.65
N TRP A 261 -7.86 4.07 1.45
CA TRP A 261 -8.98 3.24 1.02
C TRP A 261 -9.95 2.96 2.17
N ALA A 262 -11.16 2.62 1.79
CA ALA A 262 -12.19 2.11 2.67
C ALA A 262 -12.65 0.72 2.19
N ASP A 263 -13.05 -0.11 3.15
CA ASP A 263 -13.46 -1.49 2.97
C ASP A 263 -14.73 -1.75 3.79
N ALA A 264 -15.66 -2.49 3.21
CA ALA A 264 -16.91 -2.88 3.84
C ALA A 264 -17.15 -4.37 3.61
N ARG A 265 -16.92 -5.16 4.66
CA ARG A 265 -17.07 -6.61 4.63
C ARG A 265 -18.31 -7.06 5.35
N MET A 266 -19.14 -7.86 4.66
CA MET A 266 -20.33 -8.49 5.21
C MET A 266 -20.01 -9.84 5.85
N ASN A 267 -20.77 -10.22 6.87
CA ASN A 267 -20.66 -11.54 7.53
C ASN A 267 -20.92 -12.71 6.57
N ASN A 268 -21.65 -12.50 5.48
CA ASN A 268 -21.93 -13.52 4.47
C ASN A 268 -20.80 -13.69 3.43
N GLY A 269 -19.65 -12.99 3.61
CA GLY A 269 -18.45 -13.13 2.79
C GLY A 269 -18.35 -12.19 1.59
N TRP A 270 -19.30 -11.27 1.36
CA TRP A 270 -19.10 -10.17 0.42
C TRP A 270 -18.18 -9.11 1.02
N ASP A 271 -17.35 -8.53 0.15
CA ASP A 271 -16.38 -7.50 0.49
C ASP A 271 -16.35 -6.46 -0.63
N PHE A 272 -16.53 -5.19 -0.26
CA PHE A 272 -16.55 -4.04 -1.17
C PHE A 272 -15.51 -3.04 -0.70
N SER A 273 -14.58 -2.68 -1.57
CA SER A 273 -13.57 -1.69 -1.19
C SER A 273 -13.30 -0.69 -2.31
N GLY A 274 -12.96 0.54 -1.93
CA GLY A 274 -12.64 1.62 -2.86
C GLY A 274 -11.57 2.52 -2.33
N GLY A 275 -10.79 3.12 -3.23
CA GLY A 275 -9.71 4.04 -2.91
C GLY A 275 -8.36 3.65 -3.50
N GLN A 276 -7.33 4.41 -3.16
CA GLN A 276 -5.97 4.13 -3.61
C GLN A 276 -5.33 3.05 -2.73
N GLY A 277 -4.90 1.97 -3.34
CA GLY A 277 -4.22 0.87 -2.66
C GLY A 277 -3.57 -0.08 -3.65
N TRP A 278 -3.10 -1.21 -3.17
CA TRP A 278 -2.51 -2.25 -4.00
C TRP A 278 -3.54 -2.80 -4.98
N SER A 279 -3.10 -3.03 -6.22
CA SER A 279 -3.90 -3.69 -7.26
C SER A 279 -4.41 -5.07 -6.81
N LEU A 280 -5.55 -5.50 -7.34
CA LEU A 280 -6.02 -6.87 -7.18
C LEU A 280 -5.04 -7.89 -7.81
N ALA A 281 -4.19 -7.46 -8.77
CA ALA A 281 -3.11 -8.29 -9.30
C ALA A 281 -2.03 -8.62 -8.26
N ALA A 282 -1.86 -7.85 -7.18
CA ALA A 282 -0.90 -8.14 -6.11
C ALA A 282 -1.31 -9.39 -5.33
N GLU A 283 -0.33 -10.24 -4.95
CA GLU A 283 -0.55 -11.43 -4.12
C GLU A 283 -1.03 -11.05 -2.72
N THR A 284 -1.89 -11.87 -2.10
CA THR A 284 -2.41 -11.66 -0.75
C THR A 284 -2.06 -12.82 0.18
N THR A 285 -2.07 -12.57 1.50
CA THR A 285 -1.81 -13.62 2.51
C THR A 285 -3.05 -14.42 2.87
N GLN A 286 -4.24 -13.86 2.61
CA GLN A 286 -5.52 -14.47 2.96
C GLN A 286 -6.60 -14.06 1.98
N GLY A 287 -7.11 -15.02 1.26
CA GLY A 287 -8.19 -14.83 0.29
C GLY A 287 -7.89 -13.71 -0.70
N LEU A 288 -8.79 -12.73 -0.81
CA LEU A 288 -8.61 -11.51 -1.62
C LEU A 288 -8.77 -10.25 -0.78
N THR A 289 -8.48 -10.34 0.52
CA THR A 289 -8.68 -9.24 1.46
C THR A 289 -7.72 -8.09 1.22
N ARG A 290 -8.25 -6.87 1.03
CA ARG A 290 -7.44 -5.66 0.92
C ARG A 290 -6.68 -5.38 2.23
N GLY A 291 -5.43 -4.95 2.11
CA GLY A 291 -4.53 -4.71 3.26
C GLY A 291 -3.82 -5.98 3.75
N THR A 292 -3.95 -7.11 3.04
CA THR A 292 -3.20 -8.33 3.30
C THR A 292 -2.25 -8.69 2.15
N GLU A 293 -1.97 -7.74 1.27
CA GLU A 293 -1.07 -7.93 0.15
C GLU A 293 0.35 -8.28 0.63
N ILE A 294 0.95 -9.26 -0.04
CA ILE A 294 2.30 -9.74 0.26
C ILE A 294 3.31 -8.87 -0.48
N LEU A 295 4.26 -8.38 0.27
CA LEU A 295 5.44 -7.72 -0.26
C LEU A 295 6.65 -8.64 -0.09
N PRO A 296 7.62 -8.65 -1.02
CA PRO A 296 8.90 -9.31 -0.80
C PRO A 296 9.53 -8.90 0.53
N ALA A 297 10.18 -9.81 1.23
CA ALA A 297 10.78 -9.56 2.55
C ALA A 297 12.02 -8.65 2.52
N THR A 298 12.25 -7.95 1.42
CA THR A 298 13.40 -7.09 1.15
C THR A 298 13.35 -5.77 1.93
N ILE A 299 14.47 -5.06 1.99
CA ILE A 299 14.55 -3.74 2.64
C ILE A 299 13.69 -2.74 1.88
N ASP A 300 13.65 -2.79 0.55
CA ASP A 300 12.74 -2.00 -0.28
C ASP A 300 11.82 -2.91 -1.11
N PRO A 301 10.71 -3.38 -0.56
CA PRO A 301 9.89 -4.45 -1.16
C PRO A 301 9.32 -4.14 -2.55
N GLN A 302 9.15 -2.86 -2.88
CA GLN A 302 8.57 -2.45 -4.17
C GLN A 302 9.59 -2.49 -5.31
N TYR A 303 10.86 -2.56 -4.97
CA TYR A 303 11.98 -2.49 -5.90
C TYR A 303 12.70 -3.84 -5.96
N GLU A 304 11.92 -4.89 -6.20
CA GLU A 304 12.38 -6.24 -6.53
C GLU A 304 11.91 -6.57 -7.94
N ALA A 305 12.81 -6.87 -8.86
CA ALA A 305 12.47 -7.18 -10.26
C ALA A 305 11.56 -8.41 -10.34
N GLY A 306 10.57 -8.36 -11.24
CA GLY A 306 9.58 -9.43 -11.40
C GLY A 306 8.44 -9.41 -10.38
N PHE A 307 8.47 -8.53 -9.39
CA PHE A 307 7.35 -8.36 -8.47
C PHE A 307 6.16 -7.71 -9.18
N VAL A 308 5.06 -8.45 -9.31
CA VAL A 308 3.84 -8.00 -10.01
C VAL A 308 2.97 -7.19 -9.07
N TRP A 309 2.83 -5.89 -9.35
CA TRP A 309 2.04 -4.97 -8.54
C TRP A 309 1.76 -3.65 -9.25
N THR A 310 0.75 -2.95 -8.79
CA THR A 310 0.60 -1.49 -8.90
C THR A 310 -0.02 -0.98 -7.61
N ARG A 311 0.04 0.31 -7.39
CA ARG A 311 -0.67 0.97 -6.29
C ARG A 311 -1.42 2.15 -6.88
N GLN A 312 -2.73 1.99 -7.03
CA GLN A 312 -3.57 2.89 -7.80
C GLN A 312 -4.98 2.99 -7.22
N TYR A 313 -5.72 3.97 -7.67
CA TYR A 313 -7.13 4.10 -7.35
C TYR A 313 -7.91 2.93 -7.97
N SER A 314 -8.77 2.30 -7.17
CA SER A 314 -9.56 1.16 -7.63
C SER A 314 -10.86 1.02 -6.86
N PHE A 315 -11.85 0.44 -7.51
CA PHE A 315 -13.02 -0.16 -6.88
C PHE A 315 -12.93 -1.68 -7.02
N ARG A 316 -13.12 -2.39 -5.90
CA ARG A 316 -12.99 -3.85 -5.86
C ARG A 316 -14.22 -4.45 -5.19
N VAL A 317 -14.67 -5.56 -5.73
CA VAL A 317 -15.66 -6.44 -5.11
C VAL A 317 -15.06 -7.84 -5.02
N SER A 318 -15.25 -8.52 -3.88
CA SER A 318 -14.89 -9.90 -3.74
C SER A 318 -15.92 -10.69 -2.94
N LYS A 319 -15.88 -11.99 -3.09
CA LYS A 319 -16.78 -12.94 -2.42
C LYS A 319 -15.98 -14.12 -1.91
N GLN A 320 -16.07 -14.39 -0.63
CA GLN A 320 -15.64 -15.65 -0.03
C GLN A 320 -16.71 -16.72 -0.26
N ILE A 321 -16.31 -17.88 -0.73
CA ILE A 321 -17.17 -19.04 -1.02
C ILE A 321 -16.68 -20.21 -0.17
N GLY A 322 -17.43 -20.51 0.90
CA GLY A 322 -16.94 -21.43 1.93
C GLY A 322 -15.68 -20.88 2.61
N ASP A 323 -14.83 -21.78 3.11
CA ASP A 323 -13.66 -21.40 3.91
C ASP A 323 -12.34 -21.35 3.10
N LYS A 324 -12.39 -21.78 1.82
CA LYS A 324 -11.17 -22.07 1.04
C LYS A 324 -11.08 -21.35 -0.30
N PHE A 325 -12.14 -20.72 -0.75
CA PHE A 325 -12.19 -20.17 -2.09
C PHE A 325 -12.72 -18.73 -2.10
N TRP A 326 -12.11 -17.89 -2.92
CA TRP A 326 -12.49 -16.48 -3.11
C TRP A 326 -12.50 -16.14 -4.59
N LEU A 327 -13.47 -15.34 -4.97
CA LEU A 327 -13.55 -14.70 -6.29
C LEU A 327 -13.60 -13.18 -6.10
N GLY A 328 -12.95 -12.44 -6.98
CA GLY A 328 -12.97 -11.00 -6.94
C GLY A 328 -12.78 -10.38 -8.31
N ALA A 329 -13.24 -9.14 -8.43
CA ALA A 329 -13.04 -8.29 -9.58
C ALA A 329 -12.73 -6.86 -9.14
N SER A 330 -11.96 -6.14 -9.94
CA SER A 330 -11.68 -4.72 -9.74
C SER A 330 -11.69 -3.95 -11.05
N ALA A 331 -12.09 -2.68 -10.93
CA ALA A 331 -11.88 -1.64 -11.92
C ALA A 331 -10.81 -0.68 -11.36
N GLU A 332 -9.69 -0.56 -12.02
CA GLU A 332 -8.50 0.11 -11.52
C GLU A 332 -8.09 1.26 -12.44
N ASN A 333 -7.51 2.33 -11.88
CA ASN A 333 -7.08 3.48 -12.65
C ASN A 333 -6.05 3.06 -13.70
N ALA A 334 -6.42 3.24 -14.96
CA ALA A 334 -5.58 2.89 -16.08
C ALA A 334 -4.53 3.99 -16.32
N GLU A 335 -3.31 3.56 -16.61
CA GLU A 335 -2.21 4.41 -17.08
C GLU A 335 -1.41 3.63 -18.11
N THR A 336 -0.91 4.32 -19.12
CA THR A 336 -0.06 3.75 -20.17
C THR A 336 1.33 4.31 -20.02
N LEU A 337 2.33 3.43 -19.96
CA LEU A 337 3.72 3.86 -20.06
C LEU A 337 4.01 4.36 -21.50
N ASN A 338 4.93 5.31 -21.62
CA ASN A 338 5.28 5.93 -22.89
C ASN A 338 5.51 4.89 -23.99
N PRO A 339 5.04 5.18 -25.23
CA PRO A 339 5.46 4.38 -26.36
C PRO A 339 6.99 4.40 -26.44
N ALA A 340 7.59 3.23 -26.43
CA ALA A 340 9.02 3.07 -26.55
C ALA A 340 9.35 2.38 -27.87
N GLY A 341 10.46 2.77 -28.47
CA GLY A 341 10.91 2.20 -29.75
C GLY A 341 11.79 3.14 -30.54
N SER A 342 12.20 2.68 -31.70
CA SER A 342 13.01 3.42 -32.65
C SER A 342 12.19 3.90 -33.85
N ASN A 343 12.49 5.09 -34.34
CA ASN A 343 11.85 5.67 -35.50
C ASN A 343 10.33 5.79 -35.41
N LEU A 344 9.81 5.99 -34.21
CA LEU A 344 8.36 6.08 -33.97
C LEU A 344 7.75 7.27 -34.68
N PRO A 345 6.51 7.16 -35.21
CA PRO A 345 5.75 8.28 -35.75
C PRO A 345 5.51 9.36 -34.69
N THR A 346 5.41 10.61 -35.14
CA THR A 346 5.15 11.79 -34.32
C THR A 346 3.82 12.48 -34.62
N ASN A 347 3.10 12.00 -35.62
CA ASN A 347 1.83 12.56 -36.09
C ASN A 347 0.63 11.99 -35.30
N LEU A 348 0.77 11.92 -33.99
CA LEU A 348 -0.27 11.42 -33.08
C LEU A 348 -0.30 12.23 -31.78
N LEU A 349 -1.43 12.19 -31.12
CA LEU A 349 -1.59 12.64 -29.75
C LEU A 349 -1.80 11.41 -28.85
N ILE A 350 -0.84 11.15 -28.00
CA ILE A 350 -0.90 10.08 -27.01
C ILE A 350 -0.53 10.64 -25.64
N GLY A 351 -1.28 10.28 -24.60
CA GLY A 351 -0.94 10.57 -23.21
C GLY A 351 -0.18 9.43 -22.60
N SER A 352 0.62 9.72 -21.61
CA SER A 352 1.43 8.73 -20.92
C SER A 352 1.51 9.06 -19.44
N GLY A 353 1.45 8.03 -18.61
CA GLY A 353 1.75 8.14 -17.18
C GLY A 353 3.19 8.61 -16.96
N GLY A 354 3.39 9.56 -16.09
CA GLY A 354 4.70 10.14 -15.78
C GLY A 354 4.99 10.25 -14.30
N ALA A 355 6.24 10.51 -13.98
CA ALA A 355 6.67 10.72 -12.60
C ALA A 355 6.10 12.02 -12.05
N GLY A 356 5.63 11.97 -10.85
CA GLY A 356 5.10 13.09 -10.10
C GLY A 356 3.72 13.47 -10.50
N GLY A 357 2.79 13.90 -10.02
CA GLY A 357 1.64 14.23 -10.65
C GLY A 357 0.36 14.50 -9.92
N GLY A 358 -0.49 15.15 -10.58
CA GLY A 358 -1.84 15.48 -10.25
C GLY A 358 -2.24 16.84 -10.78
N LEU A 359 -3.51 17.18 -10.70
CA LEU A 359 -4.07 18.41 -11.25
C LEU A 359 -3.29 19.67 -10.85
N TYR A 360 -2.71 19.67 -9.66
CA TYR A 360 -1.93 20.79 -9.11
C TYR A 360 -0.41 20.57 -9.16
N ASN A 361 0.05 19.46 -9.73
CA ASN A 361 1.46 19.20 -9.96
C ASN A 361 1.75 19.22 -11.45
N PRO A 362 2.40 20.27 -11.99
CA PRO A 362 2.65 20.43 -13.42
C PRO A 362 3.57 19.38 -14.01
N THR A 363 4.20 18.53 -13.19
CA THR A 363 5.03 17.42 -13.63
C THR A 363 4.26 16.10 -13.80
N ALA A 364 2.94 16.10 -13.49
CA ALA A 364 2.10 14.94 -13.72
C ALA A 364 1.64 14.84 -15.14
N ASN A 365 1.85 13.69 -15.71
CA ASN A 365 1.25 13.34 -16.97
C ASN A 365 0.30 12.16 -16.77
N TYR A 366 -0.82 12.20 -17.49
CA TYR A 366 -1.82 11.14 -17.52
C TYR A 366 -1.97 10.61 -18.93
N SER A 367 -2.16 9.30 -19.06
CA SER A 367 -2.53 8.69 -20.32
C SER A 367 -4.00 8.94 -20.67
N PHE A 368 -4.34 8.87 -21.96
CA PHE A 368 -5.71 9.05 -22.45
C PHE A 368 -6.43 7.71 -22.54
N ASN A 369 -6.79 7.15 -21.38
CA ASN A 369 -7.44 5.85 -21.32
C ASN A 369 -8.94 5.96 -21.60
N ILE A 370 -9.50 4.95 -22.29
CA ILE A 370 -10.92 4.88 -22.60
C ILE A 370 -11.74 4.23 -21.49
N ALA A 371 -11.11 3.36 -20.71
CA ALA A 371 -11.74 2.59 -19.65
C ALA A 371 -10.71 2.26 -18.56
N PRO A 372 -11.16 1.89 -17.33
CA PRO A 372 -10.28 1.38 -16.31
C PRO A 372 -9.64 0.05 -16.74
N ASP A 373 -8.48 -0.28 -16.18
CA ASP A 373 -7.94 -1.65 -16.23
C ASP A 373 -8.89 -2.56 -15.43
N MET A 374 -9.32 -3.68 -16.03
CA MET A 374 -10.24 -4.62 -15.41
C MET A 374 -9.48 -5.87 -14.99
N ILE A 375 -9.60 -6.27 -13.72
CA ILE A 375 -8.92 -7.45 -13.19
C ILE A 375 -9.98 -8.39 -12.57
N ALA A 376 -9.90 -9.67 -12.92
CA ALA A 376 -10.64 -10.73 -12.25
C ALA A 376 -9.64 -11.71 -11.63
N LYS A 377 -9.90 -12.15 -10.39
CA LYS A 377 -8.98 -13.00 -9.62
C LYS A 377 -9.74 -14.06 -8.84
N ALA A 378 -9.16 -15.26 -8.76
CA ALA A 378 -9.56 -16.32 -7.86
C ALA A 378 -8.42 -16.67 -6.91
N ALA A 379 -8.74 -16.96 -5.65
CA ALA A 379 -7.80 -17.46 -4.66
C ALA A 379 -8.32 -18.75 -4.04
N PHE A 380 -7.39 -19.67 -3.73
CA PHE A 380 -7.68 -20.98 -3.16
C PHE A 380 -6.70 -21.32 -2.04
N GLU A 381 -7.24 -21.66 -0.87
CA GLU A 381 -6.49 -22.03 0.35
C GLU A 381 -6.90 -23.43 0.82
N PRO A 382 -6.35 -24.51 0.22
CA PRO A 382 -6.76 -25.88 0.53
C PRO A 382 -6.43 -26.30 1.97
N ALA A 383 -5.31 -25.78 2.52
CA ALA A 383 -4.83 -26.07 3.86
C ALA A 383 -4.09 -24.85 4.46
N PRO A 384 -3.91 -24.80 5.79
CA PRO A 384 -3.14 -23.76 6.44
C PRO A 384 -1.72 -23.65 5.87
N GLY A 385 -1.30 -22.43 5.50
CA GLY A 385 0.01 -22.17 4.91
C GLY A 385 0.10 -22.45 3.41
N GLN A 386 -0.99 -22.76 2.75
CA GLN A 386 -1.06 -22.92 1.30
C GLN A 386 -2.01 -21.87 0.71
N HIS A 387 -1.50 -21.05 -0.19
CA HIS A 387 -2.26 -20.00 -0.87
C HIS A 387 -1.93 -20.00 -2.36
N TYR A 388 -2.95 -20.09 -3.19
CA TYR A 388 -2.84 -20.15 -4.65
C TYR A 388 -3.77 -19.10 -5.25
N GLU A 389 -3.31 -18.40 -6.27
CA GLU A 389 -4.09 -17.40 -6.97
C GLU A 389 -3.92 -17.52 -8.48
N VAL A 390 -4.98 -17.18 -9.21
CA VAL A 390 -4.95 -16.94 -10.65
C VAL A 390 -5.72 -15.67 -10.96
N PHE A 391 -5.23 -14.87 -11.90
CA PHE A 391 -5.93 -13.66 -12.31
C PHE A 391 -5.77 -13.38 -13.80
N GLY A 392 -6.74 -12.64 -14.33
CA GLY A 392 -6.70 -12.07 -15.67
C GLY A 392 -6.82 -10.56 -15.59
N ILE A 393 -6.17 -9.87 -16.53
CA ILE A 393 -6.19 -8.42 -16.67
C ILE A 393 -6.55 -8.03 -18.09
N ALA A 394 -7.46 -7.07 -18.26
CA ALA A 394 -7.77 -6.41 -19.52
C ALA A 394 -7.42 -4.93 -19.43
N ARG A 395 -6.76 -4.41 -20.45
CA ARG A 395 -6.29 -3.03 -20.56
C ARG A 395 -6.74 -2.41 -21.87
N PHE A 396 -6.90 -1.08 -21.90
CA PHE A 396 -7.47 -0.36 -23.03
C PHE A 396 -6.63 0.88 -23.34
N PHE A 397 -5.91 0.84 -24.47
CA PHE A 397 -5.02 1.90 -24.91
C PHE A 397 -5.70 2.76 -25.96
N ARG A 398 -5.39 4.05 -26.00
CA ARG A 398 -5.94 4.97 -26.99
C ARG A 398 -4.97 6.08 -27.33
N ASP A 399 -4.95 6.42 -28.62
CA ASP A 399 -4.33 7.61 -29.17
C ASP A 399 -5.23 8.28 -30.19
N ARG A 400 -4.81 9.44 -30.69
CA ARG A 400 -5.43 10.13 -31.81
C ARG A 400 -4.40 10.38 -32.89
N ILE A 401 -4.66 9.85 -34.06
CA ILE A 401 -3.75 9.88 -35.21
C ILE A 401 -4.13 11.01 -36.17
N TYR A 402 -3.12 11.69 -36.71
CA TYR A 402 -3.23 12.77 -37.65
C TYR A 402 -2.56 12.35 -38.97
N PRO A 403 -3.22 11.53 -39.80
CA PRO A 403 -2.65 11.06 -41.06
C PRO A 403 -2.50 12.17 -42.06
N THR A 404 -1.44 12.12 -42.89
CA THR A 404 -1.27 13.07 -43.98
C THR A 404 -2.34 12.87 -45.05
N GLY A 405 -3.09 13.93 -45.40
CA GLY A 405 -4.10 13.88 -46.45
C GLY A 405 -5.42 13.19 -46.08
N ALA A 406 -5.65 12.87 -44.81
CA ALA A 406 -6.90 12.29 -44.31
C ALA A 406 -7.35 12.94 -42.99
N SER A 407 -8.61 12.77 -42.64
CA SER A 407 -9.15 13.30 -41.38
C SER A 407 -8.56 12.57 -40.17
N PRO A 408 -8.27 13.29 -39.08
CA PRO A 408 -7.82 12.66 -37.81
C PRO A 408 -8.85 11.68 -37.26
N PHE A 409 -8.37 10.58 -36.71
CA PHE A 409 -9.21 9.55 -36.05
C PHE A 409 -8.62 9.05 -34.76
N ASN A 410 -9.46 8.49 -33.89
CA ASN A 410 -9.01 7.80 -32.66
C ASN A 410 -8.71 6.34 -32.97
N ASN A 411 -7.55 5.88 -32.53
CA ASN A 411 -7.18 4.48 -32.52
C ASN A 411 -7.32 3.94 -31.09
N THR A 412 -7.95 2.79 -30.95
CA THR A 412 -8.14 2.12 -29.67
C THR A 412 -7.73 0.66 -29.80
N VAL A 413 -6.88 0.21 -28.89
CA VAL A 413 -6.34 -1.15 -28.89
C VAL A 413 -6.51 -1.74 -27.49
N THR A 414 -6.91 -3.01 -27.43
CA THR A 414 -7.01 -3.79 -26.20
C THR A 414 -5.73 -4.58 -25.98
N GLY A 415 -5.20 -4.53 -24.76
CA GLY A 415 -4.16 -5.42 -24.26
C GLY A 415 -4.67 -6.19 -23.04
N GLY A 416 -3.79 -6.94 -22.44
CA GLY A 416 -4.11 -7.69 -21.23
C GLY A 416 -3.28 -8.96 -21.09
N GLY A 417 -3.56 -9.74 -20.06
CA GLY A 417 -2.78 -10.92 -19.77
C GLY A 417 -3.35 -11.74 -18.64
N GLY A 418 -2.58 -12.71 -18.22
CA GLY A 418 -2.91 -13.55 -17.08
C GLY A 418 -1.71 -13.81 -16.19
N GLY A 419 -1.98 -14.00 -14.91
CA GLY A 419 -0.97 -14.31 -13.93
C GLY A 419 -1.44 -15.33 -12.91
N ALA A 420 -0.47 -15.89 -12.22
CA ALA A 420 -0.72 -16.85 -11.15
C ALA A 420 0.31 -16.67 -10.03
N SER A 421 -0.07 -17.03 -8.82
CA SER A 421 0.86 -17.15 -7.70
C SER A 421 0.59 -18.42 -6.89
N ALA A 422 1.65 -18.92 -6.27
CA ALA A 422 1.61 -20.04 -5.35
C ALA A 422 2.55 -19.72 -4.17
N ARG A 423 2.02 -19.81 -2.96
CA ARG A 423 2.81 -19.65 -1.73
C ARG A 423 2.52 -20.80 -0.78
N VAL A 424 3.56 -21.46 -0.35
CA VAL A 424 3.47 -22.62 0.54
C VAL A 424 4.40 -22.42 1.73
N THR A 425 3.85 -22.58 2.92
CA THR A 425 4.60 -22.55 4.18
C THR A 425 4.74 -23.97 4.71
N LEU A 426 5.97 -24.47 4.81
CA LEU A 426 6.32 -25.78 5.33
C LEU A 426 6.82 -25.63 6.77
N ASP A 427 6.34 -26.50 7.65
CA ASP A 427 6.72 -26.56 9.09
C ASP A 427 6.66 -25.20 9.81
N LYS A 428 5.79 -24.28 9.35
CA LYS A 428 5.65 -22.92 9.89
C LYS A 428 6.92 -22.06 9.81
N LYS A 429 7.97 -22.54 9.17
CA LYS A 429 9.29 -21.89 9.14
C LYS A 429 9.80 -21.61 7.73
N PHE A 430 9.53 -22.50 6.80
CA PHE A 430 10.05 -22.41 5.45
C PHE A 430 8.93 -22.01 4.49
N VAL A 431 9.10 -20.89 3.80
CA VAL A 431 8.11 -20.36 2.84
C VAL A 431 8.72 -20.39 1.45
N VAL A 432 7.97 -20.94 0.51
CA VAL A 432 8.29 -20.87 -0.92
C VAL A 432 7.15 -20.13 -1.61
N GLY A 433 7.50 -19.11 -2.38
CA GLY A 433 6.58 -18.33 -3.20
C GLY A 433 7.02 -18.28 -4.65
N LEU A 434 6.08 -18.38 -5.55
CA LEU A 434 6.28 -18.18 -6.99
C LEU A 434 5.11 -17.36 -7.53
N LYS A 435 5.43 -16.30 -8.28
CA LYS A 435 4.43 -15.45 -8.93
C LYS A 435 4.87 -15.10 -10.33
N GLY A 436 3.92 -15.02 -11.27
CA GLY A 436 4.18 -14.59 -12.63
C GLY A 436 2.99 -13.87 -13.26
N LEU A 437 3.28 -13.07 -14.26
CA LEU A 437 2.34 -12.39 -15.16
C LEU A 437 2.89 -12.46 -16.58
N TYR A 438 2.05 -12.80 -17.54
CA TYR A 438 2.35 -12.77 -18.96
C TYR A 438 1.20 -12.12 -19.73
N GLY A 439 1.52 -11.29 -20.72
CA GLY A 439 0.49 -10.67 -21.55
C GLY A 439 1.03 -9.61 -22.50
N GLU A 440 0.09 -8.88 -23.10
CA GLU A 440 0.34 -7.78 -24.02
C GLU A 440 0.01 -6.44 -23.36
N GLY A 441 0.96 -5.50 -23.36
CA GLY A 441 0.77 -4.20 -22.73
C GLY A 441 0.70 -4.29 -21.21
N VAL A 442 1.40 -5.21 -20.57
CA VAL A 442 1.38 -5.43 -19.11
C VAL A 442 2.64 -4.91 -18.40
N GLY A 443 3.53 -4.23 -19.09
CA GLY A 443 4.81 -3.73 -18.55
C GLY A 443 4.68 -2.87 -17.30
N ARG A 444 3.61 -2.09 -17.19
CA ARG A 444 3.31 -1.27 -16.00
C ARG A 444 3.13 -2.10 -14.72
N TYR A 445 2.66 -3.33 -14.84
CA TYR A 445 2.42 -4.22 -13.70
C TYR A 445 3.67 -4.98 -13.23
N GLY A 446 4.76 -4.94 -14.01
CA GLY A 446 6.08 -5.38 -13.57
C GLY A 446 6.81 -4.25 -12.83
N SER A 447 7.61 -4.61 -11.82
CA SER A 447 8.36 -3.63 -11.00
C SER A 447 9.30 -2.74 -11.81
N SER A 448 9.91 -3.30 -12.87
CA SER A 448 10.87 -2.56 -13.70
C SER A 448 10.21 -1.53 -14.61
N THR A 449 8.87 -1.54 -14.71
CA THR A 449 8.09 -0.61 -15.54
C THR A 449 8.66 -0.44 -16.95
N ILE A 450 9.06 -1.56 -17.58
CA ILE A 450 9.44 -1.57 -18.99
C ILE A 450 8.18 -1.27 -19.80
N ALA A 451 8.33 -0.71 -21.00
CA ALA A 451 7.22 -0.16 -21.80
C ALA A 451 5.99 -1.08 -21.94
N ASP A 452 4.79 -0.49 -21.95
CA ASP A 452 3.54 -1.18 -22.26
C ASP A 452 3.33 -1.37 -23.77
N ILE A 453 3.71 -0.36 -24.57
CA ILE A 453 3.34 -0.24 -25.98
C ILE A 453 4.49 0.26 -26.84
N THR A 454 4.40 -0.01 -28.12
CA THR A 454 5.13 0.68 -29.19
C THR A 454 4.15 1.19 -30.25
N LEU A 455 4.66 1.79 -31.32
CA LEU A 455 3.86 2.30 -32.42
C LEU A 455 4.25 1.63 -33.74
N ARG A 456 3.27 1.36 -34.59
CA ARG A 456 3.47 0.94 -35.97
C ARG A 456 3.75 2.15 -36.87
N PRO A 457 4.23 1.93 -38.10
CA PRO A 457 4.53 3.04 -39.05
C PRO A 457 3.35 3.96 -39.36
N ASP A 458 2.13 3.47 -39.27
CA ASP A 458 0.89 4.21 -39.44
C ASP A 458 0.42 4.95 -38.18
N ALA A 459 1.27 5.01 -37.15
CA ALA A 459 1.03 5.57 -35.84
C ALA A 459 0.04 4.79 -34.95
N THR A 460 -0.46 3.63 -35.39
CA THR A 460 -1.32 2.81 -34.53
C THR A 460 -0.53 2.16 -33.38
N ILE A 461 -1.20 2.02 -32.23
CA ILE A 461 -0.64 1.39 -31.03
C ILE A 461 -0.43 -0.10 -31.26
N SER A 462 0.71 -0.63 -30.80
CA SER A 462 1.00 -2.06 -30.68
C SER A 462 1.37 -2.39 -29.22
N PRO A 463 0.51 -3.12 -28.47
CA PRO A 463 0.84 -3.59 -27.13
C PRO A 463 2.00 -4.59 -27.16
N LEU A 464 2.97 -4.42 -26.29
CA LEU A 464 4.17 -5.24 -26.23
C LEU A 464 3.94 -6.50 -25.39
N HIS A 465 4.40 -7.65 -25.88
CA HIS A 465 4.44 -8.89 -25.09
C HIS A 465 5.42 -8.74 -23.93
N GLY A 466 4.91 -8.92 -22.72
CA GLY A 466 5.68 -8.82 -21.49
C GLY A 466 5.53 -10.02 -20.58
N PHE A 467 6.57 -10.30 -19.82
CA PHE A 467 6.61 -11.34 -18.81
C PHE A 467 7.28 -10.80 -17.55
N SER A 468 6.66 -11.04 -16.38
CA SER A 468 7.24 -10.74 -15.07
C SER A 468 7.13 -11.98 -14.19
N ALA A 469 8.19 -12.34 -13.48
CA ALA A 469 8.16 -13.45 -12.53
C ALA A 469 9.09 -13.22 -11.35
N LEU A 470 8.65 -13.67 -10.17
CA LEU A 470 9.40 -13.61 -8.92
C LEU A 470 9.28 -14.93 -8.18
N SER A 471 10.42 -15.51 -7.81
CA SER A 471 10.56 -16.64 -6.91
C SER A 471 11.09 -16.16 -5.57
N THR A 472 10.49 -16.62 -4.48
CA THR A 472 10.85 -16.24 -3.11
C THR A 472 11.06 -17.50 -2.28
N VAL A 473 12.11 -17.50 -1.47
CA VAL A 473 12.34 -18.50 -0.42
C VAL A 473 12.60 -17.75 0.89
N GLU A 474 11.84 -18.08 1.93
CA GLU A 474 12.03 -17.49 3.25
C GLU A 474 12.22 -18.58 4.30
N LEU A 475 13.16 -18.36 5.21
CA LEU A 475 13.40 -19.21 6.35
C LEU A 475 13.21 -18.40 7.65
N ASN A 476 12.28 -18.85 8.49
CA ASN A 476 11.93 -18.26 9.77
C ASN A 476 12.31 -19.24 10.91
N PRO A 477 13.61 -19.39 11.27
CA PRO A 477 14.05 -20.38 12.27
C PRO A 477 13.38 -20.16 13.63
N ASN A 478 13.13 -18.90 13.97
CA ASN A 478 12.46 -18.45 15.18
C ASN A 478 11.71 -17.13 14.93
N LYS A 479 11.00 -16.62 15.93
CA LYS A 479 10.20 -15.39 15.83
C LYS A 479 11.02 -14.10 15.60
N ARG A 480 12.35 -14.16 15.76
CA ARG A 480 13.23 -12.99 15.64
C ARG A 480 13.99 -12.93 14.34
N LEU A 481 14.22 -14.05 13.66
CA LEU A 481 15.05 -14.13 12.48
C LEU A 481 14.22 -14.56 11.26
N ASN A 482 14.23 -13.75 10.22
CA ASN A 482 13.77 -14.08 8.88
C ASN A 482 14.95 -13.97 7.93
N ILE A 483 15.25 -15.02 7.19
CA ILE A 483 16.25 -15.04 6.12
C ILE A 483 15.50 -15.23 4.82
N TYR A 484 15.87 -14.47 3.77
CA TYR A 484 15.15 -14.53 2.51
C TYR A 484 16.10 -14.54 1.32
N LEU A 485 15.64 -15.19 0.26
CA LEU A 485 16.23 -15.21 -1.08
C LEU A 485 15.12 -14.91 -2.08
N ASN A 486 15.39 -14.01 -3.03
CA ASN A 486 14.52 -13.74 -4.16
C ASN A 486 15.31 -13.82 -5.45
N TYR A 487 14.66 -14.28 -6.50
CA TYR A 487 15.14 -14.15 -7.86
C TYR A 487 13.95 -13.85 -8.76
N GLY A 488 14.03 -12.75 -9.48
CA GLY A 488 12.95 -12.32 -10.35
C GLY A 488 13.44 -11.52 -11.54
N GLY A 489 12.52 -11.21 -12.43
CA GLY A 489 12.81 -10.39 -13.59
C GLY A 489 11.57 -10.05 -14.40
N ASP A 490 11.74 -8.99 -15.19
CA ASP A 490 10.78 -8.47 -16.16
C ASP A 490 11.41 -8.54 -17.55
N TYR A 491 10.63 -9.00 -18.52
CA TYR A 491 11.06 -9.16 -19.92
C TYR A 491 10.03 -8.57 -20.86
N ILE A 492 10.47 -7.88 -21.92
CA ILE A 492 9.62 -7.37 -23.00
C ILE A 492 10.15 -7.84 -24.35
N GLY A 493 9.25 -8.43 -25.15
CA GLY A 493 9.51 -8.92 -26.49
C GLY A 493 9.80 -7.81 -27.49
N ARG A 494 10.44 -8.17 -28.62
CA ARG A 494 10.54 -7.29 -29.78
C ARG A 494 9.19 -7.17 -30.45
N ASP A 495 8.88 -5.95 -30.92
CA ASP A 495 7.75 -5.67 -31.79
C ASP A 495 8.07 -4.53 -32.74
N TYR A 496 8.29 -4.83 -34.02
CA TYR A 496 8.68 -3.85 -35.02
C TYR A 496 8.17 -4.21 -36.41
N THR A 497 8.03 -3.19 -37.25
CA THR A 497 7.66 -3.32 -38.65
C THR A 497 8.79 -2.84 -39.54
N VAL A 498 9.08 -3.59 -40.62
CA VAL A 498 10.04 -3.20 -41.63
C VAL A 498 9.32 -2.37 -42.68
N VAL A 499 9.81 -1.15 -42.93
CA VAL A 499 9.28 -0.23 -43.95
C VAL A 499 10.23 -0.11 -45.13
N SER A 500 9.84 0.65 -46.16
CA SER A 500 10.62 0.87 -47.39
C SER A 500 12.09 1.25 -47.04
N GLY A 501 13.02 0.68 -47.79
CA GLY A 501 14.45 0.90 -47.57
C GLY A 501 15.06 0.10 -46.40
N GLY A 502 14.34 -0.88 -45.84
CA GLY A 502 14.84 -1.74 -44.74
C GLY A 502 14.86 -1.06 -43.38
N LYS A 503 14.33 0.16 -43.26
CA LYS A 503 14.17 0.85 -41.99
C LYS A 503 13.17 0.11 -41.10
N GLN A 504 13.48 -0.02 -39.82
CA GLN A 504 12.58 -0.65 -38.85
C GLN A 504 11.97 0.41 -37.92
N VAL A 505 10.69 0.26 -37.63
CA VAL A 505 9.90 1.12 -36.73
C VAL A 505 9.31 0.23 -35.64
N GLY A 506 9.51 0.59 -34.38
CA GLY A 506 8.97 -0.18 -33.25
C GLY A 506 10.00 -0.46 -32.16
N TYR A 507 9.75 -1.48 -31.37
CA TYR A 507 10.51 -1.85 -30.17
C TYR A 507 11.53 -2.94 -30.44
N GLY A 508 12.77 -2.73 -29.94
CA GLY A 508 13.83 -3.73 -30.04
C GLY A 508 14.30 -3.98 -31.47
N VAL A 509 14.33 -2.94 -32.32
CA VAL A 509 14.69 -3.05 -33.74
C VAL A 509 16.12 -3.57 -33.93
N TYR A 510 16.35 -4.38 -34.97
CA TYR A 510 17.71 -4.85 -35.31
C TYR A 510 18.58 -3.75 -35.95
N THR A 511 17.96 -2.68 -36.46
CA THR A 511 18.69 -1.56 -37.08
C THR A 511 19.20 -0.53 -36.08
N ALA A 512 18.96 -0.70 -34.77
CA ALA A 512 19.50 0.19 -33.74
C ALA A 512 21.04 0.18 -33.75
N ASP A 513 21.63 1.36 -33.65
CA ASP A 513 23.09 1.51 -33.61
C ASP A 513 23.62 1.14 -32.22
N MET A 514 24.42 0.07 -32.16
CA MET A 514 25.05 -0.45 -30.94
C MET A 514 26.59 -0.31 -30.99
N SER A 515 27.12 0.48 -31.95
CA SER A 515 28.56 0.59 -32.17
C SER A 515 29.34 1.22 -31.01
N GLY A 516 28.64 2.07 -30.22
CA GLY A 516 29.27 2.75 -29.09
C GLY A 516 29.07 2.08 -27.74
N CYS A 517 28.38 0.93 -27.64
CA CYS A 517 28.05 0.31 -26.37
C CYS A 517 29.24 -0.14 -25.52
N ARG A 518 30.43 -0.18 -26.08
CA ARG A 518 31.70 -0.56 -25.39
C ARG A 518 32.69 0.59 -25.26
N THR A 519 32.20 1.82 -25.42
CA THR A 519 33.10 2.99 -25.41
C THR A 519 32.63 3.95 -24.32
N GLU A 520 33.50 4.23 -23.35
CA GLU A 520 33.24 5.28 -22.38
C GLU A 520 33.26 6.65 -23.09
N PRO A 521 32.34 7.55 -22.81
CA PRO A 521 32.34 8.88 -23.40
C PRO A 521 33.58 9.67 -23.05
N ALA A 522 34.24 10.27 -24.05
CA ALA A 522 35.48 11.03 -23.86
C ALA A 522 35.26 12.41 -23.18
N SER A 523 34.05 12.86 -22.98
CA SER A 523 33.73 14.15 -22.35
C SER A 523 32.42 14.14 -21.57
N THR A 524 32.36 15.00 -20.57
CA THR A 524 31.17 15.21 -19.73
C THR A 524 29.98 15.82 -20.46
N ALA A 525 30.17 16.37 -21.68
CA ALA A 525 29.09 16.88 -22.52
C ALA A 525 28.15 15.78 -23.04
N ALA A 526 28.55 14.51 -22.93
CA ALA A 526 27.73 13.35 -23.25
C ALA A 526 26.89 12.83 -22.06
N PHE A 527 26.93 13.52 -20.91
CA PHE A 527 26.12 13.16 -19.75
C PHE A 527 24.60 13.30 -20.06
N PRO A 528 23.77 12.35 -19.69
CA PRO A 528 23.65 11.77 -18.35
C PRO A 528 24.13 10.32 -18.26
N GLY A 529 25.33 10.13 -17.86
CA GLY A 529 26.11 9.03 -17.36
C GLY A 529 25.64 7.57 -17.37
N SER A 530 24.39 7.26 -17.68
CA SER A 530 23.89 5.87 -17.68
C SER A 530 24.08 5.11 -18.99
N ASP A 531 24.34 5.83 -20.10
CA ASP A 531 24.57 5.24 -21.42
C ASP A 531 26.03 5.42 -21.84
N PRO A 532 26.66 4.41 -22.47
CA PRO A 532 28.00 4.52 -22.99
C PRO A 532 28.03 5.34 -24.28
N ALA A 533 29.17 5.87 -24.63
CA ALA A 533 29.48 6.57 -25.85
C ALA A 533 28.67 7.87 -26.13
N THR A 534 28.87 8.39 -27.34
CA THR A 534 28.12 9.54 -27.86
C THR A 534 26.63 9.20 -27.96
N PRO A 535 25.72 10.11 -27.59
CA PRO A 535 24.29 9.90 -27.78
C PRO A 535 23.95 9.40 -29.18
N GLY A 536 23.14 8.35 -29.26
CA GLY A 536 22.75 7.73 -30.53
C GLY A 536 23.60 6.52 -30.96
N LYS A 537 24.61 6.09 -30.18
CA LYS A 537 25.49 4.96 -30.52
C LYS A 537 25.32 3.73 -29.62
N CYS A 538 24.37 3.74 -28.71
CA CYS A 538 23.95 2.59 -27.91
C CYS A 538 22.47 2.81 -27.51
N THR A 539 21.56 2.61 -28.48
CA THR A 539 20.20 3.20 -28.39
C THR A 539 19.06 2.19 -28.39
N ASN A 540 19.35 0.88 -28.32
CA ASN A 540 18.24 -0.07 -28.36
C ASN A 540 17.47 -0.11 -27.04
N ASN A 541 16.27 -0.66 -27.12
CA ASN A 541 15.31 -0.73 -26.00
C ASN A 541 15.71 -1.80 -24.99
N ASN A 542 15.23 -1.64 -23.76
CA ASN A 542 15.39 -2.63 -22.71
C ASN A 542 14.74 -3.97 -23.13
N LYS A 543 15.48 -5.05 -22.94
CA LYS A 543 15.01 -6.42 -23.18
C LYS A 543 14.50 -7.04 -21.90
N ASP A 544 15.35 -7.04 -20.89
CA ASP A 544 15.02 -7.58 -19.58
C ASP A 544 15.76 -6.84 -18.45
N VAL A 545 15.18 -7.00 -17.25
CA VAL A 545 15.79 -6.63 -15.98
C VAL A 545 15.65 -7.83 -15.07
N GLN A 546 16.75 -8.32 -14.51
CA GLN A 546 16.78 -9.45 -13.59
C GLN A 546 17.41 -9.02 -12.28
N GLU A 547 16.93 -9.55 -11.17
CA GLU A 547 17.47 -9.25 -9.85
C GLU A 547 17.57 -10.52 -9.01
N PHE A 548 18.70 -10.69 -8.37
CA PHE A 548 18.93 -11.66 -7.30
C PHE A 548 19.09 -10.89 -5.99
N THR A 549 18.35 -11.29 -4.97
CA THR A 549 18.39 -10.66 -3.65
C THR A 549 18.53 -11.72 -2.56
N ALA A 550 19.44 -11.48 -1.63
CA ALA A 550 19.61 -12.28 -0.42
C ALA A 550 19.75 -11.38 0.80
N GLY A 551 19.07 -11.72 1.87
CA GLY A 551 19.13 -10.88 3.05
C GLY A 551 18.51 -11.52 4.28
N TYR A 552 18.53 -10.77 5.37
CA TYR A 552 17.88 -11.16 6.59
C TYR A 552 17.31 -9.96 7.34
N TRP A 553 16.30 -10.25 8.18
CA TRP A 553 15.82 -9.38 9.24
C TRP A 553 16.00 -10.05 10.59
N TYR A 554 16.49 -9.29 11.55
CA TYR A 554 16.61 -9.73 12.93
C TYR A 554 15.92 -8.74 13.87
N TYR A 555 14.94 -9.23 14.62
CA TYR A 555 14.27 -8.45 15.66
C TYR A 555 15.14 -8.41 16.93
N ILE A 556 15.72 -7.24 17.19
CA ILE A 556 16.44 -6.93 18.42
C ILE A 556 15.45 -6.94 19.60
N HIS A 557 14.27 -6.36 19.38
CA HIS A 557 13.19 -6.30 20.36
C HIS A 557 11.83 -6.55 19.71
N ILE A 558 10.95 -7.29 20.42
CA ILE A 558 9.53 -7.46 20.09
C ILE A 558 8.76 -7.34 21.40
N GLY A 559 7.82 -6.42 21.50
CA GLY A 559 7.04 -6.21 22.71
C GLY A 559 5.84 -5.29 22.51
N ALA A 560 5.09 -5.06 23.57
CA ALA A 560 3.90 -4.21 23.57
C ALA A 560 4.20 -2.73 23.18
N LYS A 561 5.45 -2.30 23.35
CA LYS A 561 5.90 -0.95 22.96
C LYS A 561 6.51 -0.92 21.55
N GLY A 562 6.14 -1.85 20.70
CA GLY A 562 6.60 -1.94 19.32
C GLY A 562 7.74 -2.94 19.10
N GLY A 563 8.30 -2.91 17.89
CA GLY A 563 9.35 -3.81 17.45
C GLY A 563 10.55 -3.07 16.90
N LEU A 564 11.74 -3.44 17.33
CA LEU A 564 12.99 -2.93 16.80
C LEU A 564 13.68 -4.03 16.01
N ARG A 565 13.94 -3.79 14.72
CA ARG A 565 14.67 -4.76 13.89
C ARG A 565 15.78 -4.11 13.08
N GLN A 566 16.76 -4.91 12.75
CA GLN A 566 17.80 -4.58 11.79
C GLN A 566 17.82 -5.59 10.65
N GLY A 567 18.30 -5.18 9.49
CA GLY A 567 18.46 -6.04 8.33
C GLY A 567 19.67 -5.67 7.51
N ILE A 568 20.25 -6.69 6.84
CA ILE A 568 21.26 -6.52 5.81
C ILE A 568 20.75 -7.28 4.58
N GLN A 569 20.93 -6.69 3.42
CA GLN A 569 20.53 -7.25 2.13
C GLN A 569 21.64 -7.03 1.11
N TYR A 570 21.90 -8.03 0.33
CA TYR A 570 22.65 -7.93 -0.91
C TYR A 570 21.70 -8.13 -2.08
N SER A 571 21.79 -7.25 -3.08
CA SER A 571 21.09 -7.41 -4.37
C SER A 571 22.07 -7.25 -5.51
N ASN A 572 21.91 -8.08 -6.53
CA ASN A 572 22.55 -7.92 -7.83
C ASN A 572 21.46 -7.73 -8.87
N ILE A 573 21.48 -6.60 -9.53
CA ILE A 573 20.56 -6.30 -10.63
C ILE A 573 21.32 -6.25 -11.94
N ARG A 574 20.72 -6.83 -12.98
CA ARG A 574 21.20 -6.82 -14.35
C ARG A 574 20.11 -6.26 -15.27
N ARG A 575 20.51 -5.31 -16.12
CA ARG A 575 19.71 -4.73 -17.20
C ARG A 575 20.32 -5.13 -18.53
N ASP A 576 19.54 -5.70 -19.45
CA ASP A 576 19.97 -6.03 -20.81
C ASP A 576 19.17 -5.23 -21.83
N LEU A 577 19.84 -4.73 -22.88
CA LEU A 577 19.20 -4.14 -24.07
C LEU A 577 19.04 -5.20 -25.15
N TRP A 578 18.12 -4.98 -26.06
CA TRP A 578 18.06 -5.72 -27.31
C TRP A 578 19.31 -5.50 -28.16
N SER A 579 19.74 -6.54 -28.86
CA SER A 579 20.85 -6.43 -29.84
C SER A 579 20.44 -5.59 -31.04
N GLY A 580 21.41 -4.91 -31.67
CA GLY A 580 21.27 -4.11 -32.86
C GLY A 580 22.46 -4.29 -33.81
N GLN A 581 22.76 -3.27 -34.62
CA GLN A 581 23.84 -3.26 -35.59
C GLN A 581 25.09 -2.54 -35.07
N GLY A 582 26.27 -2.80 -35.71
CA GLY A 582 27.50 -2.03 -35.52
C GLY A 582 28.25 -2.32 -34.22
N GLY A 583 27.77 -3.20 -33.33
CA GLY A 583 28.46 -3.58 -32.12
C GLY A 583 29.38 -4.78 -32.30
N THR A 584 30.50 -4.81 -31.58
CA THR A 584 31.39 -6.00 -31.45
C THR A 584 30.86 -6.99 -30.40
N LEU A 585 29.59 -6.82 -29.98
CA LEU A 585 28.89 -7.74 -29.11
C LEU A 585 28.64 -9.04 -29.87
N ASN A 586 28.73 -10.19 -29.20
CA ASN A 586 28.45 -11.48 -29.82
C ASN A 586 27.13 -11.42 -30.59
N PRO A 587 27.01 -12.10 -31.74
CA PRO A 587 25.76 -12.17 -32.47
C PRO A 587 24.61 -12.58 -31.52
N GLY A 588 23.64 -11.67 -31.36
CA GLY A 588 22.49 -11.88 -30.44
C GLY A 588 22.62 -11.26 -29.05
N GLY A 589 23.80 -10.70 -28.66
CA GLY A 589 23.97 -9.99 -27.38
C GLY A 589 23.69 -8.48 -27.50
N GLY A 590 22.90 -7.92 -26.60
CA GLY A 590 22.75 -6.46 -26.42
C GLY A 590 23.76 -5.91 -25.41
N ALA A 591 23.78 -4.59 -25.24
CA ALA A 591 24.49 -3.98 -24.12
C ALA A 591 23.83 -4.37 -22.80
N HIS A 592 24.61 -4.46 -21.75
CA HIS A 592 24.11 -4.76 -20.42
C HIS A 592 24.71 -3.83 -19.36
N GLY A 593 24.03 -3.68 -18.26
CA GLY A 593 24.49 -3.05 -17.04
C GLY A 593 24.28 -3.95 -15.85
N ASN A 594 25.17 -3.87 -14.87
CA ASN A 594 25.05 -4.57 -13.60
C ASN A 594 25.27 -3.59 -12.47
N ASP A 595 24.55 -3.77 -11.38
CA ASP A 595 24.80 -3.08 -10.13
C ASP A 595 24.73 -4.07 -8.97
N ASN A 596 25.75 -4.06 -8.12
CA ASN A 596 25.77 -4.81 -6.88
C ASN A 596 25.47 -3.84 -5.74
N MET A 597 24.48 -4.16 -4.94
CA MET A 597 23.97 -3.29 -3.90
C MET A 597 24.04 -3.99 -2.55
N VAL A 598 24.55 -3.30 -1.54
CA VAL A 598 24.47 -3.74 -0.15
C VAL A 598 23.62 -2.73 0.61
N PHE A 599 22.50 -3.19 1.13
CA PHE A 599 21.60 -2.38 1.95
C PHE A 599 21.77 -2.71 3.41
N THR A 600 21.64 -1.69 4.26
CA THR A 600 21.41 -1.87 5.69
C THR A 600 20.14 -1.13 6.10
N SER A 601 19.43 -1.68 7.06
CA SER A 601 18.22 -1.05 7.57
C SER A 601 18.08 -1.27 9.06
N PHE A 602 17.67 -0.22 9.75
CA PHE A 602 17.30 -0.23 11.15
C PHE A 602 15.91 0.37 11.28
N ARG A 603 14.93 -0.42 11.75
CA ARG A 603 13.51 -0.03 11.80
C ARG A 603 12.92 -0.20 13.17
N TYR A 604 12.24 0.84 13.63
CA TYR A 604 11.36 0.78 14.77
C TYR A 604 9.91 0.80 14.31
N TYR A 605 9.22 -0.31 14.54
CA TYR A 605 7.79 -0.43 14.28
C TYR A 605 7.02 0.07 15.47
N LEU A 606 6.08 0.97 15.24
CA LEU A 606 5.18 1.47 16.29
C LEU A 606 4.27 0.34 16.76
N PRO A 607 3.80 0.41 18.03
CA PRO A 607 2.92 -0.60 18.60
C PRO A 607 1.61 -0.76 17.85
#